data_e30c90051450dc3a45eb8e7eb469628b
#
_entry.id   e30c90051450dc3a45eb8e7eb469628b
#
_cell.length_a   1.000
_cell.length_b   1.000
_cell.length_c   1.000
_cell.angle_alpha   90.00
_cell.angle_beta   90.00
_cell.angle_gamma   90.00
#
_symmetry.space_group_name_H-M   'P 1'
#
loop_
_entity.id
_entity.type
_entity.pdbx_description
1 polymer ?
#
loop_
_entity_poly.entity_id
_entity_poly.type
_entity_poly.pdbx_seq_one_letter_code
_entity_poly.pdbx_strand_id
1 'polypeptide(L)'
;LTRCVELSTDAQCVLDIGAHIGLVSMSVSGVLAPSGRVYSFEPGDENRKFLQTHVDLNHIGNIDVLGLVVSDENLDEIEFFVQTGDSPMNSLAVRGDGGSYKSTMKQQINLDGFCSERGLSPDVIKIDVEGAEIKVLQGAKETIGKHQPALVLSVHREEIRELGGSLEELMALIRGLGYEVFDCDNNRVLEIDT
;
A
#
# COMPACT_ATOMS: atom_id res chain seq x y z
N LEU A 1 -5.14 12.19 -1.21
CA LEU A 1 -5.21 12.33 0.25
C LEU A 1 -6.65 12.50 0.75
N THR A 2 -7.40 13.51 0.30
CA THR A 2 -8.78 13.82 0.74
C THR A 2 -9.69 12.59 0.72
N ARG A 3 -9.68 11.83 -0.39
CA ARG A 3 -10.49 10.63 -0.52
C ARG A 3 -10.14 9.53 0.49
N CYS A 4 -8.86 9.36 0.81
CA CYS A 4 -8.45 8.42 1.88
C CYS A 4 -9.04 8.82 3.23
N VAL A 5 -8.99 10.11 3.57
CA VAL A 5 -9.54 10.63 4.83
C VAL A 5 -11.06 10.43 4.90
N GLU A 6 -11.78 10.77 3.82
CA GLU A 6 -13.24 10.59 3.75
C GLU A 6 -13.65 9.13 3.96
N LEU A 7 -13.01 8.19 3.23
CA LEU A 7 -13.30 6.76 3.31
C LEU A 7 -12.90 6.14 4.66
N SER A 8 -11.94 6.75 5.37
CA SER A 8 -11.45 6.28 6.67
C SER A 8 -12.21 6.87 7.86
N THR A 9 -13.19 7.77 7.63
CA THR A 9 -13.98 8.35 8.72
C THR A 9 -14.74 7.24 9.46
N ASP A 10 -14.57 7.17 10.79
CA ASP A 10 -15.12 6.14 11.68
C ASP A 10 -14.66 4.68 11.39
N ALA A 11 -13.64 4.48 10.54
CA ALA A 11 -13.07 3.16 10.27
C ALA A 11 -12.38 2.59 11.52
N GLN A 12 -12.39 1.27 11.66
CA GLN A 12 -11.72 0.53 12.75
C GLN A 12 -10.33 0.04 12.32
N CYS A 13 -10.14 -0.26 11.04
CA CYS A 13 -8.90 -0.84 10.52
C CYS A 13 -8.58 -0.26 9.14
N VAL A 14 -7.45 0.43 9.03
CA VAL A 14 -6.92 0.95 7.77
C VAL A 14 -5.55 0.35 7.51
N LEU A 15 -5.34 -0.17 6.31
CA LEU A 15 -4.03 -0.63 5.84
C LEU A 15 -3.49 0.41 4.85
N ASP A 16 -2.33 1.00 5.17
CA ASP A 16 -1.61 1.95 4.31
C ASP A 16 -0.36 1.27 3.74
N ILE A 17 -0.47 0.73 2.52
CA ILE A 17 0.58 -0.01 1.85
C ILE A 17 1.40 0.96 1.00
N GLY A 18 2.72 1.06 1.31
CA GLY A 18 3.60 2.10 0.78
C GLY A 18 3.38 3.43 1.52
N ALA A 19 3.49 3.38 2.84
CA ALA A 19 3.18 4.53 3.71
C ALA A 19 4.19 5.69 3.60
N HIS A 20 5.37 5.44 3.00
CA HIS A 20 6.43 6.43 2.83
C HIS A 20 6.76 7.14 4.16
N ILE A 21 6.73 8.47 4.21
CA ILE A 21 6.96 9.26 5.43
C ILE A 21 5.71 9.47 6.30
N GLY A 22 4.57 8.83 5.95
CA GLY A 22 3.37 8.76 6.76
C GLY A 22 2.30 9.83 6.54
N LEU A 23 2.35 10.56 5.42
CA LEU A 23 1.37 11.62 5.16
C LEU A 23 -0.08 11.11 5.19
N VAL A 24 -0.35 9.98 4.52
CA VAL A 24 -1.68 9.35 4.51
C VAL A 24 -1.99 8.78 5.89
N SER A 25 -1.11 7.95 6.44
CA SER A 25 -1.29 7.30 7.76
C SER A 25 -1.68 8.29 8.86
N MET A 26 -0.93 9.40 8.99
CA MET A 26 -1.22 10.42 9.99
C MET A 26 -2.54 11.15 9.72
N SER A 27 -2.84 11.43 8.45
CA SER A 27 -4.07 12.15 8.10
C SER A 27 -5.32 11.31 8.40
N VAL A 28 -5.28 10.01 8.13
CA VAL A 28 -6.41 9.12 8.41
C VAL A 28 -6.53 8.76 9.89
N SER A 29 -5.41 8.70 10.63
CA SER A 29 -5.40 8.33 12.05
C SER A 29 -6.30 9.24 12.91
N GLY A 30 -6.43 10.52 12.50
CA GLY A 30 -7.22 11.53 13.21
C GLY A 30 -8.74 11.43 13.01
N VAL A 31 -9.20 10.61 12.05
CA VAL A 31 -10.65 10.48 11.71
C VAL A 31 -11.20 9.09 11.97
N LEU A 32 -10.36 8.17 12.47
CA LEU A 32 -10.77 6.80 12.79
C LEU A 32 -11.76 6.77 13.97
N ALA A 33 -12.48 5.66 14.10
CA ALA A 33 -13.23 5.36 15.32
C ALA A 33 -12.30 5.34 16.56
N PRO A 34 -12.81 5.51 17.79
CA PRO A 34 -11.98 5.64 19.00
C PRO A 34 -10.99 4.48 19.24
N SER A 35 -11.30 3.28 18.76
CA SER A 35 -10.42 2.08 18.82
C SER A 35 -9.76 1.77 17.47
N GLY A 36 -9.97 2.60 16.47
CA GLY A 36 -9.46 2.40 15.11
C GLY A 36 -7.93 2.52 15.04
N ARG A 37 -7.32 1.72 14.17
CA ARG A 37 -5.87 1.67 13.97
C ARG A 37 -5.50 1.73 12.50
N VAL A 38 -4.34 2.32 12.24
CA VAL A 38 -3.66 2.29 10.93
C VAL A 38 -2.48 1.34 11.01
N TYR A 39 -2.38 0.42 10.08
CA TYR A 39 -1.21 -0.42 9.86
C TYR A 39 -0.46 0.12 8.63
N SER A 40 0.69 0.73 8.89
CA SER A 40 1.48 1.45 7.89
C SER A 40 2.67 0.60 7.45
N PHE A 41 2.65 0.13 6.21
CA PHE A 41 3.71 -0.71 5.64
C PHE A 41 4.67 0.15 4.82
N GLU A 42 5.91 0.26 5.29
CA GLU A 42 6.99 0.97 4.61
C GLU A 42 8.30 0.19 4.76
N PRO A 43 8.74 -0.53 3.71
CA PRO A 43 9.96 -1.32 3.77
C PRO A 43 11.25 -0.49 3.76
N GLY A 44 11.23 0.74 3.21
CA GLY A 44 12.38 1.62 3.18
C GLY A 44 12.77 2.13 4.55
N ASP A 45 13.99 1.82 5.03
CA ASP A 45 14.41 2.13 6.41
C ASP A 45 14.43 3.63 6.70
N GLU A 46 14.84 4.46 5.75
CA GLU A 46 14.88 5.92 5.92
C GLU A 46 13.47 6.51 5.99
N ASN A 47 12.60 6.16 5.04
CA ASN A 47 11.20 6.60 5.04
C ASN A 47 10.48 6.14 6.31
N ARG A 48 10.65 4.86 6.69
CA ARG A 48 10.07 4.31 7.90
C ARG A 48 10.54 5.04 9.16
N LYS A 49 11.82 5.41 9.23
CA LYS A 49 12.36 6.20 10.34
C LYS A 49 11.73 7.60 10.41
N PHE A 50 11.54 8.26 9.26
CA PHE A 50 10.81 9.52 9.22
C PHE A 50 9.36 9.36 9.64
N LEU A 51 8.66 8.34 9.12
CA LEU A 51 7.28 8.02 9.52
C LEU A 51 7.18 7.83 11.05
N GLN A 52 8.04 6.99 11.64
CA GLN A 52 8.06 6.78 13.08
C GLN A 52 8.32 8.07 13.85
N THR A 53 9.29 8.88 13.38
CA THR A 53 9.59 10.18 13.99
C THR A 53 8.37 11.12 13.96
N HIS A 54 7.65 11.17 12.85
CA HIS A 54 6.43 11.98 12.73
C HIS A 54 5.33 11.49 13.68
N VAL A 55 5.14 10.17 13.79
CA VAL A 55 4.17 9.56 14.72
C VAL A 55 4.51 9.94 16.17
N ASP A 56 5.78 9.79 16.55
CA ASP A 56 6.25 10.08 17.91
C ASP A 56 6.13 11.56 18.27
N LEU A 57 6.57 12.46 17.38
CA LEU A 57 6.51 13.91 17.60
C LEU A 57 5.07 14.45 17.72
N ASN A 58 4.13 13.81 17.04
CA ASN A 58 2.71 14.20 17.10
C ASN A 58 1.92 13.40 18.14
N HIS A 59 2.58 12.53 18.92
CA HIS A 59 1.96 11.69 19.97
C HIS A 59 0.79 10.83 19.45
N ILE A 60 0.91 10.30 18.22
CA ILE A 60 -0.13 9.49 17.59
C ILE A 60 -0.01 8.05 18.09
N GLY A 61 -1.01 7.56 18.84
CA GLY A 61 -0.99 6.25 19.49
C GLY A 61 -1.68 5.11 18.72
N ASN A 62 -2.28 5.40 17.56
CA ASN A 62 -3.08 4.45 16.80
C ASN A 62 -2.52 4.12 15.42
N ILE A 63 -1.22 4.31 15.21
CA ILE A 63 -0.48 3.90 14.00
C ILE A 63 0.55 2.85 14.38
N ASP A 64 0.51 1.69 13.71
CA ASP A 64 1.53 0.65 13.79
C ASP A 64 2.43 0.73 12.54
N VAL A 65 3.70 1.08 12.75
CA VAL A 65 4.69 1.24 11.66
C VAL A 65 5.43 -0.07 11.42
N LEU A 66 5.30 -0.63 10.22
CA LEU A 66 5.76 -1.97 9.85
C LEU A 66 6.78 -1.92 8.71
N GLY A 67 7.96 -2.50 8.93
CA GLY A 67 9.06 -2.56 7.96
C GLY A 67 8.97 -3.75 7.01
N LEU A 68 7.78 -4.02 6.48
CA LEU A 68 7.47 -5.19 5.67
C LEU A 68 7.19 -4.82 4.23
N VAL A 69 7.63 -5.66 3.30
CA VAL A 69 7.17 -5.63 1.91
C VAL A 69 5.83 -6.37 1.84
N VAL A 70 4.84 -5.76 1.19
CA VAL A 70 3.54 -6.40 0.93
C VAL A 70 3.47 -6.84 -0.53
N SER A 71 3.15 -8.11 -0.76
CA SER A 71 3.12 -8.73 -2.09
C SER A 71 2.13 -9.90 -2.14
N ASP A 72 2.32 -10.83 -3.08
CA ASP A 72 1.47 -11.99 -3.35
C ASP A 72 1.78 -13.22 -2.48
N GLU A 73 2.97 -13.29 -1.87
CA GLU A 73 3.42 -14.44 -1.08
C GLU A 73 4.21 -14.02 0.17
N ASN A 74 4.37 -14.95 1.11
CA ASN A 74 5.19 -14.75 2.30
C ASN A 74 6.60 -15.29 2.07
N LEU A 75 7.62 -14.44 2.26
CA LEU A 75 9.03 -14.78 2.17
C LEU A 75 9.78 -14.20 3.37
N ASP A 76 10.63 -15.00 4.00
CA ASP A 76 11.44 -14.53 5.15
C ASP A 76 12.40 -13.42 4.74
N GLU A 77 12.96 -13.52 3.54
CA GLU A 77 13.89 -12.52 2.99
C GLU A 77 13.67 -12.32 1.49
N ILE A 78 13.56 -11.06 1.08
CA ILE A 78 13.54 -10.62 -0.33
C ILE A 78 14.51 -9.45 -0.50
N GLU A 79 15.17 -9.39 -1.65
CA GLU A 79 15.98 -8.23 -2.01
C GLU A 79 15.07 -7.06 -2.39
N PHE A 80 15.22 -5.95 -1.68
CA PHE A 80 14.47 -4.72 -1.87
C PHE A 80 15.40 -3.58 -2.23
N PHE A 81 15.08 -2.83 -3.29
CA PHE A 81 15.92 -1.80 -3.86
C PHE A 81 15.46 -0.41 -3.43
N VAL A 82 16.39 0.38 -2.91
CA VAL A 82 16.18 1.78 -2.52
C VAL A 82 17.01 2.66 -3.43
N GLN A 83 16.39 3.55 -4.16
CA GLN A 83 17.10 4.53 -4.97
C GLN A 83 17.86 5.51 -4.06
N THR A 84 19.13 5.77 -4.37
CA THR A 84 19.96 6.72 -3.62
C THR A 84 19.96 8.06 -4.34
N GLY A 85 19.63 9.17 -3.66
CA GLY A 85 19.60 10.52 -4.22
C GLY A 85 18.52 11.41 -3.61
N ASP A 86 18.24 12.54 -4.25
CA ASP A 86 17.35 13.58 -3.71
C ASP A 86 15.85 13.21 -3.74
N SER A 87 15.49 12.11 -4.37
CA SER A 87 14.09 11.58 -4.38
C SER A 87 14.14 10.06 -4.26
N PRO A 88 14.26 9.53 -3.04
CA PRO A 88 14.36 8.09 -2.84
C PRO A 88 13.03 7.41 -3.19
N MET A 89 13.01 6.74 -4.33
CA MET A 89 11.91 5.84 -4.72
C MET A 89 12.33 4.42 -4.39
N ASN A 90 11.41 3.67 -3.85
CA ASN A 90 11.61 2.30 -3.41
C ASN A 90 10.94 1.34 -4.39
N SER A 91 11.59 0.24 -4.76
CA SER A 91 11.06 -0.71 -5.74
C SER A 91 11.47 -2.14 -5.45
N LEU A 92 10.68 -3.10 -5.93
CA LEU A 92 11.03 -4.52 -5.99
C LEU A 92 11.98 -4.86 -7.15
N ALA A 93 12.27 -3.90 -8.03
CA ALA A 93 13.21 -4.07 -9.13
C ALA A 93 14.09 -2.84 -9.31
N VAL A 94 15.30 -3.04 -9.84
CA VAL A 94 16.16 -1.94 -10.28
C VAL A 94 15.56 -1.36 -11.57
N ARG A 95 15.24 -0.08 -11.56
CA ARG A 95 14.74 0.62 -12.75
C ARG A 95 15.88 0.90 -13.74
N GLY A 96 15.56 0.81 -15.02
CA GLY A 96 16.51 1.11 -16.11
C GLY A 96 16.80 2.61 -16.31
N ASP A 97 16.52 3.45 -15.31
CA ASP A 97 16.62 4.92 -15.35
C ASP A 97 18.03 5.48 -15.14
N GLY A 98 19.05 4.60 -14.95
CA GLY A 98 20.43 4.99 -14.65
C GLY A 98 20.65 5.46 -13.21
N GLY A 99 19.66 5.34 -12.33
CA GLY A 99 19.77 5.64 -10.91
C GLY A 99 20.73 4.69 -10.18
N SER A 100 21.28 5.17 -9.06
CA SER A 100 22.05 4.32 -8.15
C SER A 100 21.09 3.71 -7.10
N TYR A 101 21.14 2.39 -6.96
CA TYR A 101 20.31 1.66 -6.02
C TYR A 101 21.16 0.97 -4.96
N LYS A 102 20.66 0.92 -3.73
CA LYS A 102 21.15 0.03 -2.69
C LYS A 102 20.12 -1.07 -2.48
N SER A 103 20.58 -2.31 -2.41
CA SER A 103 19.71 -3.41 -1.98
C SER A 103 19.77 -3.62 -0.47
N THR A 104 18.69 -4.07 0.11
CA THR A 104 18.57 -4.50 1.50
C THR A 104 17.62 -5.69 1.56
N MET A 105 17.88 -6.61 2.51
CA MET A 105 16.98 -7.75 2.71
C MET A 105 15.80 -7.31 3.57
N LYS A 106 14.59 -7.70 3.14
CA LYS A 106 13.33 -7.39 3.83
C LYS A 106 12.47 -8.64 3.92
N GLN A 107 11.65 -8.72 4.95
CA GLN A 107 10.59 -9.70 5.03
C GLN A 107 9.44 -9.27 4.11
N GLN A 108 8.91 -10.22 3.34
CA GLN A 108 7.72 -10.05 2.50
C GLN A 108 6.55 -10.82 3.09
N ILE A 109 5.38 -10.21 3.05
CA ILE A 109 4.13 -10.82 3.52
C ILE A 109 3.02 -10.64 2.48
N ASN A 110 2.02 -11.52 2.53
CA ASN A 110 0.73 -11.25 1.90
C ASN A 110 -0.29 -10.76 2.93
N LEU A 111 -1.27 -9.98 2.49
CA LEU A 111 -2.27 -9.39 3.39
C LEU A 111 -3.25 -10.43 3.92
N ASP A 112 -3.52 -11.50 3.19
CA ASP A 112 -4.43 -12.56 3.63
C ASP A 112 -3.89 -13.24 4.89
N GLY A 113 -2.61 -13.63 4.91
CA GLY A 113 -1.93 -14.16 6.09
C GLY A 113 -1.87 -13.16 7.22
N PHE A 114 -1.42 -11.93 6.93
CA PHE A 114 -1.28 -10.86 7.92
C PHE A 114 -2.60 -10.55 8.64
N CYS A 115 -3.69 -10.40 7.90
CA CYS A 115 -5.01 -10.10 8.47
C CYS A 115 -5.59 -11.30 9.23
N SER A 116 -5.44 -12.52 8.67
CA SER A 116 -5.94 -13.74 9.31
C SER A 116 -5.27 -14.00 10.65
N GLU A 117 -3.95 -13.92 10.73
CA GLU A 117 -3.18 -14.15 11.96
C GLU A 117 -3.50 -13.16 13.08
N ARG A 118 -3.86 -11.94 12.73
CA ARG A 118 -4.18 -10.85 13.68
C ARG A 118 -5.65 -10.63 13.90
N GLY A 119 -6.52 -11.37 13.20
CA GLY A 119 -7.98 -11.21 13.29
C GLY A 119 -8.45 -9.83 12.80
N LEU A 120 -7.76 -9.26 11.79
CA LEU A 120 -8.07 -7.93 11.27
C LEU A 120 -9.17 -8.01 10.19
N SER A 121 -10.02 -7.00 10.20
CA SER A 121 -11.07 -6.78 9.21
C SER A 121 -10.89 -5.37 8.65
N PRO A 122 -10.12 -5.19 7.57
CA PRO A 122 -9.88 -3.85 7.02
C PRO A 122 -11.16 -3.21 6.50
N ASP A 123 -11.36 -1.94 6.82
CA ASP A 123 -12.41 -1.07 6.26
C ASP A 123 -11.90 -0.33 5.03
N VAL A 124 -10.59 0.01 5.04
CA VAL A 124 -9.93 0.71 3.93
C VAL A 124 -8.55 0.11 3.71
N ILE A 125 -8.19 -0.10 2.45
CA ILE A 125 -6.83 -0.47 2.02
C ILE A 125 -6.36 0.55 0.98
N LYS A 126 -5.33 1.32 1.31
CA LYS A 126 -4.60 2.17 0.35
C LYS A 126 -3.39 1.39 -0.15
N ILE A 127 -3.17 1.42 -1.46
CA ILE A 127 -2.05 0.77 -2.15
C ILE A 127 -1.34 1.79 -3.02
N ASP A 128 -0.04 1.98 -2.77
CA ASP A 128 0.84 2.92 -3.46
C ASP A 128 2.27 2.37 -3.39
N VAL A 129 2.59 1.44 -4.29
CA VAL A 129 3.76 0.53 -4.15
C VAL A 129 4.64 0.48 -5.40
N GLU A 130 4.55 1.51 -6.24
CA GLU A 130 5.48 1.73 -7.35
C GLU A 130 5.58 0.51 -8.31
N GLY A 131 4.40 0.01 -8.75
CA GLY A 131 4.27 -1.04 -9.76
C GLY A 131 3.89 -2.43 -9.23
N ALA A 132 3.96 -2.68 -7.92
CA ALA A 132 3.60 -3.97 -7.34
C ALA A 132 2.10 -4.11 -6.98
N GLU A 133 1.24 -3.20 -7.46
CA GLU A 133 -0.19 -3.14 -7.12
C GLU A 133 -0.92 -4.46 -7.40
N ILE A 134 -0.61 -5.09 -8.54
CA ILE A 134 -1.21 -6.38 -8.93
C ILE A 134 -0.84 -7.46 -7.89
N LYS A 135 0.43 -7.53 -7.50
CA LYS A 135 0.90 -8.51 -6.52
C LYS A 135 0.28 -8.30 -5.15
N VAL A 136 0.18 -7.05 -4.69
CA VAL A 136 -0.49 -6.73 -3.42
C VAL A 136 -1.95 -7.18 -3.45
N LEU A 137 -2.69 -6.89 -4.54
CA LEU A 137 -4.08 -7.33 -4.68
C LEU A 137 -4.20 -8.85 -4.78
N GLN A 138 -3.23 -9.53 -5.41
CA GLN A 138 -3.20 -11.00 -5.48
C GLN A 138 -3.02 -11.63 -4.10
N GLY A 139 -2.18 -11.03 -3.23
CA GLY A 139 -1.95 -11.46 -1.85
C GLY A 139 -3.02 -11.01 -0.85
N ALA A 140 -4.07 -10.33 -1.31
CA ALA A 140 -5.17 -9.80 -0.49
C ALA A 140 -6.55 -10.35 -0.89
N LYS A 141 -6.62 -11.34 -1.79
CA LYS A 141 -7.88 -11.80 -2.40
C LYS A 141 -8.90 -12.30 -1.38
N GLU A 142 -8.47 -13.08 -0.39
CA GLU A 142 -9.36 -13.63 0.65
C GLU A 142 -9.85 -12.50 1.57
N THR A 143 -8.95 -11.62 1.99
CA THR A 143 -9.26 -10.46 2.83
C THR A 143 -10.24 -9.53 2.13
N ILE A 144 -9.96 -9.17 0.87
CA ILE A 144 -10.83 -8.31 0.06
C ILE A 144 -12.18 -9.00 -0.19
N GLY A 145 -12.18 -10.26 -0.59
CA GLY A 145 -13.42 -11.02 -0.84
C GLY A 145 -14.32 -11.12 0.38
N LYS A 146 -13.73 -11.28 1.57
CA LYS A 146 -14.45 -11.46 2.83
C LYS A 146 -14.96 -10.14 3.44
N HIS A 147 -14.12 -9.10 3.42
CA HIS A 147 -14.39 -7.86 4.16
C HIS A 147 -14.86 -6.70 3.29
N GLN A 148 -14.64 -6.78 1.96
CA GLN A 148 -15.02 -5.76 0.98
C GLN A 148 -14.59 -4.33 1.39
N PRO A 149 -13.32 -4.11 1.77
CA PRO A 149 -12.82 -2.80 2.17
C PRO A 149 -12.92 -1.80 1.02
N ALA A 150 -13.02 -0.51 1.31
CA ALA A 150 -12.77 0.50 0.30
C ALA A 150 -11.31 0.42 -0.17
N LEU A 151 -11.08 0.40 -1.49
CA LEU A 151 -9.74 0.38 -2.09
C LEU A 151 -9.37 1.75 -2.63
N VAL A 152 -8.19 2.24 -2.27
CA VAL A 152 -7.59 3.46 -2.82
C VAL A 152 -6.26 3.09 -3.45
N LEU A 153 -6.16 3.18 -4.78
CA LEU A 153 -4.98 2.78 -5.52
C LEU A 153 -4.31 3.98 -6.19
N SER A 154 -3.00 4.10 -6.01
CA SER A 154 -2.13 4.85 -6.92
C SER A 154 -1.65 3.87 -7.99
N VAL A 155 -1.88 4.18 -9.27
CA VAL A 155 -1.56 3.27 -10.37
C VAL A 155 -0.32 3.75 -11.10
N HIS A 156 0.76 2.99 -10.98
CA HIS A 156 2.06 3.28 -11.59
C HIS A 156 2.23 2.46 -12.88
N ARG A 157 1.72 3.00 -13.99
CA ARG A 157 1.56 2.29 -15.28
C ARG A 157 2.85 1.74 -15.84
N GLU A 158 3.91 2.52 -15.83
CA GLU A 158 5.21 2.14 -16.38
C GLU A 158 5.88 1.08 -15.51
N GLU A 159 5.83 1.26 -14.20
CA GLU A 159 6.39 0.35 -13.22
C GLU A 159 5.66 -1.00 -13.20
N ILE A 160 4.34 -1.02 -13.37
CA ILE A 160 3.56 -2.26 -13.56
C ILE A 160 4.08 -3.03 -14.77
N ARG A 161 4.34 -2.35 -15.91
CA ARG A 161 4.88 -2.97 -17.12
C ARG A 161 6.31 -3.48 -16.93
N GLU A 162 7.15 -2.73 -16.24
CA GLU A 162 8.53 -3.12 -15.90
C GLU A 162 8.56 -4.40 -15.04
N LEU A 163 7.58 -4.59 -14.16
CA LEU A 163 7.40 -5.79 -13.35
C LEU A 163 6.65 -6.93 -14.09
N GLY A 164 6.39 -6.77 -15.40
CA GLY A 164 5.79 -7.79 -16.28
C GLY A 164 4.26 -7.88 -16.21
N GLY A 165 3.60 -6.94 -15.53
CA GLY A 165 2.14 -6.82 -15.48
C GLY A 165 1.57 -5.90 -16.56
N SER A 166 0.25 -5.75 -16.58
CA SER A 166 -0.45 -4.82 -17.46
C SER A 166 -1.62 -4.12 -16.76
N LEU A 167 -2.07 -2.99 -17.32
CA LEU A 167 -3.26 -2.29 -16.81
C LEU A 167 -4.53 -3.10 -17.02
N GLU A 168 -4.60 -3.86 -18.11
CA GLU A 168 -5.70 -4.77 -18.40
C GLU A 168 -5.80 -5.86 -17.33
N GLU A 169 -4.65 -6.43 -16.92
CA GLU A 169 -4.58 -7.40 -15.83
C GLU A 169 -5.03 -6.80 -14.50
N LEU A 170 -4.55 -5.60 -14.16
CA LEU A 170 -4.96 -4.87 -12.96
C LEU A 170 -6.48 -4.66 -12.94
N MET A 171 -7.05 -4.14 -14.04
CA MET A 171 -8.49 -3.89 -14.15
C MET A 171 -9.31 -5.18 -14.11
N ALA A 172 -8.84 -6.24 -14.76
CA ALA A 172 -9.51 -7.55 -14.70
C ALA A 172 -9.52 -8.11 -13.27
N LEU A 173 -8.41 -7.96 -12.53
CA LEU A 173 -8.29 -8.39 -11.14
C LEU A 173 -9.26 -7.60 -10.24
N ILE A 174 -9.29 -6.27 -10.33
CA ILE A 174 -10.17 -5.40 -9.54
C ILE A 174 -11.65 -5.75 -9.79
N ARG A 175 -12.04 -5.92 -11.06
CA ARG A 175 -13.40 -6.34 -11.43
C ARG A 175 -13.72 -7.76 -10.95
N GLY A 176 -12.77 -8.68 -11.05
CA GLY A 176 -12.89 -10.05 -10.54
C GLY A 176 -13.11 -10.11 -9.02
N LEU A 177 -12.62 -9.11 -8.28
CA LEU A 177 -12.85 -8.94 -6.85
C LEU A 177 -14.20 -8.25 -6.53
N GLY A 178 -14.99 -7.87 -7.56
CA GLY A 178 -16.32 -7.28 -7.40
C GLY A 178 -16.34 -5.75 -7.28
N TYR A 179 -15.24 -5.06 -7.62
CA TYR A 179 -15.16 -3.60 -7.51
C TYR A 179 -15.47 -2.89 -8.83
N GLU A 180 -16.10 -1.73 -8.71
CA GLU A 180 -16.12 -0.69 -9.73
C GLU A 180 -15.03 0.33 -9.45
N VAL A 181 -14.43 0.89 -10.50
CA VAL A 181 -13.33 1.85 -10.38
C VAL A 181 -13.85 3.25 -10.68
N PHE A 182 -13.45 4.21 -9.83
CA PHE A 182 -13.75 5.63 -10.00
C PHE A 182 -12.43 6.42 -9.93
N ASP A 183 -12.33 7.49 -10.71
CA ASP A 183 -11.21 8.43 -10.63
C ASP A 183 -11.34 9.38 -9.42
N CYS A 184 -10.37 10.28 -9.26
CA CYS A 184 -10.37 11.26 -8.17
C CYS A 184 -11.53 12.26 -8.24
N ASP A 185 -12.13 12.45 -9.43
CA ASP A 185 -13.27 13.32 -9.67
C ASP A 185 -14.62 12.57 -9.56
N ASN A 186 -14.56 11.30 -9.13
CA ASN A 186 -15.71 10.41 -8.97
C ASN A 186 -16.40 10.03 -10.30
N ASN A 187 -15.66 10.05 -11.41
CA ASN A 187 -16.15 9.49 -12.68
C ASN A 187 -15.84 8.00 -12.72
N ARG A 188 -16.80 7.21 -13.22
CA ARG A 188 -16.60 5.77 -13.38
C ARG A 188 -15.57 5.49 -14.48
N VAL A 189 -14.55 4.73 -14.14
CA VAL A 189 -13.48 4.32 -15.05
C VAL A 189 -13.83 2.95 -15.65
N LEU A 190 -14.13 2.91 -16.95
CA LEU A 190 -14.41 1.65 -17.65
C LEU A 190 -13.14 1.00 -18.19
N GLU A 191 -12.18 1.80 -18.62
CA GLU A 191 -10.87 1.40 -19.12
C GLU A 191 -9.84 2.42 -18.62
N ILE A 192 -8.65 1.95 -18.27
CA ILE A 192 -7.53 2.86 -18.00
C ILE A 192 -6.84 3.06 -19.36
N ASP A 193 -6.89 4.27 -19.90
CA ASP A 193 -6.27 4.59 -21.19
C ASP A 193 -4.81 4.17 -21.22
N THR A 194 -4.43 3.47 -22.29
CA THR A 194 -3.08 2.91 -22.51
C THR A 194 -2.03 3.97 -22.80
#